data_177c1d6a20eeaf9ab5f445fc7f557cad
#
_entry.id   177c1d6a20eeaf9ab5f445fc7f557cad
#
_cell.length_a   1.000
_cell.length_b   1.000
_cell.length_c   1.000
_cell.angle_alpha   90.00
_cell.angle_beta   90.00
_cell.angle_gamma   90.00
#
_symmetry.space_group_name_H-M   'P 1'
#
loop_
_entity.id
_entity.type
_entity.pdbx_description
1 polymer ?
#
loop_
_entity_poly.entity_id
_entity_poly.type
_entity_poly.pdbx_seq_one_letter_code
_entity_poly.pdbx_strand_id
1 'polypeptide(L)'
;IKELLDEIKSNNLEQAILLPGAIRDKDLPLLYNCAKISVYPSLCEGFGMPPLEAMACGIPVITSNTSALPEVVGGAGIMVDPTDVRSLCDSMYDLLQDRELWHRMRNMGLERSKLFSWEKAAKETLAVYDEVFLKKDYWKKSSIP
;
A
#
# COMPACT_ATOMS: atom_id res chain seq x y z
N ILE A 1 -19.21 5.59 7.18
CA ILE A 1 -19.60 4.25 7.69
C ILE A 1 -21.07 3.95 7.43
N LYS A 2 -22.01 4.89 7.67
CA LYS A 2 -23.44 4.64 7.46
C LYS A 2 -23.74 4.29 5.99
N GLU A 3 -23.25 5.07 5.05
CA GLU A 3 -23.41 4.82 3.61
C GLU A 3 -22.90 3.44 3.19
N LEU A 4 -21.74 3.02 3.71
CA LEU A 4 -21.18 1.69 3.45
C LEU A 4 -22.10 0.58 3.98
N LEU A 5 -22.65 0.75 5.19
CA LEU A 5 -23.58 -0.23 5.78
C LEU A 5 -24.89 -0.31 5.00
N ASP A 6 -25.39 0.83 4.54
CA ASP A 6 -26.60 0.90 3.72
C ASP A 6 -26.37 0.20 2.37
N GLU A 7 -25.17 0.37 1.75
CA GLU A 7 -24.79 -0.30 0.51
C GLU A 7 -24.63 -1.81 0.68
N ILE A 8 -24.00 -2.26 1.75
CA ILE A 8 -23.87 -3.69 2.09
C ILE A 8 -25.26 -4.33 2.20
N LYS A 9 -26.18 -3.67 2.88
CA LYS A 9 -27.53 -4.18 3.11
C LYS A 9 -28.38 -4.19 1.83
N SER A 10 -28.31 -3.11 1.02
CA SER A 10 -29.06 -3.00 -0.21
C SER A 10 -28.67 -4.08 -1.24
N ASN A 11 -27.45 -4.57 -1.16
CA ASN A 11 -26.90 -5.62 -2.02
C ASN A 11 -26.95 -7.03 -1.38
N ASN A 12 -27.53 -7.20 -0.19
CA ASN A 12 -27.60 -8.46 0.57
C ASN A 12 -26.22 -9.10 0.82
N LEU A 13 -25.21 -8.25 1.15
CA LEU A 13 -23.81 -8.67 1.34
C LEU A 13 -23.41 -8.84 2.81
N GLU A 14 -24.34 -8.78 3.78
CA GLU A 14 -24.06 -8.81 5.20
C GLU A 14 -23.35 -10.10 5.64
N GLN A 15 -23.59 -11.21 4.94
CA GLN A 15 -22.93 -12.49 5.22
C GLN A 15 -21.56 -12.64 4.51
N ALA A 16 -21.26 -11.78 3.54
CA ALA A 16 -20.05 -11.84 2.75
C ALA A 16 -19.00 -10.82 3.20
N ILE A 17 -19.41 -9.75 3.88
CA ILE A 17 -18.54 -8.65 4.29
C ILE A 17 -18.38 -8.67 5.82
N LEU A 18 -17.14 -8.74 6.27
CA LEU A 18 -16.77 -8.66 7.68
C LEU A 18 -16.14 -7.30 7.97
N LEU A 19 -16.62 -6.66 9.03
CA LEU A 19 -16.10 -5.37 9.52
C LEU A 19 -15.50 -5.59 10.91
N PRO A 20 -14.26 -6.10 11.01
CA PRO A 20 -13.66 -6.51 12.29
C PRO A 20 -13.28 -5.34 13.21
N GLY A 21 -13.39 -4.09 12.72
CA GLY A 21 -12.92 -2.93 13.46
C GLY A 21 -11.39 -2.85 13.53
N ALA A 22 -10.86 -2.27 14.61
CA ALA A 22 -9.43 -2.12 14.79
C ALA A 22 -8.75 -3.47 15.05
N ILE A 23 -7.75 -3.79 14.24
CA ILE A 23 -6.90 -4.97 14.40
C ILE A 23 -5.60 -4.54 15.08
N ARG A 24 -5.12 -5.34 16.05
CA ARG A 24 -3.84 -5.06 16.71
C ARG A 24 -2.68 -5.35 15.76
N ASP A 25 -1.64 -4.55 15.79
CA ASP A 25 -0.47 -4.67 14.90
C ASP A 25 0.13 -6.09 14.88
N LYS A 26 0.19 -6.75 16.04
CA LYS A 26 0.69 -8.13 16.14
C LYS A 26 -0.16 -9.18 15.42
N ASP A 27 -1.42 -8.88 15.17
CA ASP A 27 -2.38 -9.78 14.52
C ASP A 27 -2.52 -9.48 13.00
N LEU A 28 -2.02 -8.32 12.54
CA LEU A 28 -2.06 -7.93 11.12
C LEU A 28 -1.37 -8.94 10.18
N PRO A 29 -0.17 -9.48 10.50
CA PRO A 29 0.44 -10.49 9.62
C PRO A 29 -0.41 -11.76 9.49
N LEU A 30 -1.13 -12.16 10.54
CA LEU A 30 -2.04 -13.31 10.49
C LEU A 30 -3.23 -13.01 9.56
N LEU A 31 -3.79 -11.81 9.68
CA LEU A 31 -4.90 -11.39 8.82
C LEU A 31 -4.47 -11.37 7.35
N TYR A 32 -3.32 -10.75 7.03
CA TYR A 32 -2.80 -10.77 5.66
C TYR A 32 -2.62 -12.21 5.14
N ASN A 33 -2.03 -13.10 5.93
CA ASN A 33 -1.82 -14.49 5.51
C ASN A 33 -3.12 -15.30 5.31
N CYS A 34 -4.25 -14.85 5.82
CA CYS A 34 -5.57 -15.42 5.53
C CYS A 34 -6.18 -14.89 4.23
N ALA A 35 -5.65 -13.79 3.69
CA ALA A 35 -6.18 -13.18 2.47
C ALA A 35 -5.63 -13.83 1.20
N LYS A 36 -6.41 -13.82 0.13
CA LYS A 36 -5.93 -14.16 -1.22
C LYS A 36 -5.36 -12.97 -1.96
N ILE A 37 -5.94 -11.80 -1.76
CA ILE A 37 -5.52 -10.53 -2.33
C ILE A 37 -5.72 -9.42 -1.31
N SER A 38 -4.96 -8.35 -1.44
CA SER A 38 -5.13 -7.10 -0.69
C SER A 38 -5.53 -6.00 -1.65
N VAL A 39 -6.59 -5.27 -1.33
CA VAL A 39 -7.14 -4.21 -2.19
C VAL A 39 -7.12 -2.89 -1.44
N TYR A 40 -6.40 -1.91 -1.98
CA TYR A 40 -6.18 -0.61 -1.32
C TYR A 40 -6.35 0.56 -2.30
N PRO A 41 -7.59 0.91 -2.70
CA PRO A 41 -7.88 1.94 -3.70
C PRO A 41 -7.96 3.34 -3.06
N SER A 42 -6.95 3.74 -2.30
CA SER A 42 -6.92 5.05 -1.66
C SER A 42 -6.74 6.18 -2.67
N LEU A 43 -7.44 7.29 -2.46
CA LEU A 43 -7.33 8.49 -3.30
C LEU A 43 -6.02 9.26 -3.05
N CYS A 44 -5.53 9.24 -1.81
CA CYS A 44 -4.32 9.98 -1.43
C CYS A 44 -3.66 9.34 -0.21
N GLU A 45 -2.37 9.07 -0.33
CA GLU A 45 -1.55 8.50 0.74
C GLU A 45 -0.20 9.21 0.83
N GLY A 46 0.32 9.34 2.04
CA GLY A 46 1.67 9.85 2.26
C GLY A 46 2.76 8.83 1.91
N PHE A 47 2.47 7.52 2.08
CA PHE A 47 3.39 6.43 1.75
C PHE A 47 2.65 5.20 1.21
N GLY A 48 1.81 4.55 2.01
CA GLY A 48 1.11 3.31 1.64
C GLY A 48 1.66 2.10 2.40
N MET A 49 1.70 2.18 3.72
CA MET A 49 2.12 1.05 4.58
C MET A 49 1.30 -0.22 4.33
N PRO A 50 -0.06 -0.18 4.26
CA PRO A 50 -0.84 -1.41 4.10
C PRO A 50 -0.51 -2.22 2.84
N PRO A 51 -0.34 -1.63 1.64
CA PRO A 51 0.14 -2.37 0.47
C PRO A 51 1.53 -2.99 0.68
N LEU A 52 2.46 -2.26 1.31
CA LEU A 52 3.81 -2.78 1.58
C LEU A 52 3.78 -3.96 2.56
N GLU A 53 2.97 -3.89 3.60
CA GLU A 53 2.76 -4.97 4.57
C GLU A 53 2.17 -6.22 3.92
N ALA A 54 1.16 -6.05 3.06
CA ALA A 54 0.57 -7.14 2.30
C ALA A 54 1.61 -7.81 1.39
N MET A 55 2.42 -7.03 0.66
CA MET A 55 3.52 -7.55 -0.16
C MET A 55 4.56 -8.30 0.69
N ALA A 56 4.92 -7.79 1.86
CA ALA A 56 5.84 -8.45 2.78
C ALA A 56 5.30 -9.78 3.32
N CYS A 57 3.97 -9.89 3.47
CA CYS A 57 3.29 -11.15 3.80
C CYS A 57 3.08 -12.07 2.59
N GLY A 58 3.53 -11.68 1.40
CA GLY A 58 3.38 -12.47 0.17
C GLY A 58 1.95 -12.49 -0.37
N ILE A 59 1.19 -11.42 -0.15
CA ILE A 59 -0.16 -11.27 -0.67
C ILE A 59 -0.14 -10.31 -1.85
N PRO A 60 -0.66 -10.73 -3.03
CA PRO A 60 -0.81 -9.84 -4.18
C PRO A 60 -1.64 -8.63 -3.86
N VAL A 61 -1.25 -7.49 -4.41
CA VAL A 61 -1.84 -6.19 -4.08
C VAL A 61 -2.48 -5.56 -5.32
N ILE A 62 -3.68 -5.01 -5.13
CA ILE A 62 -4.32 -4.07 -6.04
C ILE A 62 -4.39 -2.73 -5.33
N THR A 63 -3.90 -1.67 -5.95
CA THR A 63 -3.88 -0.33 -5.34
C THR A 63 -4.18 0.75 -6.38
N SER A 64 -4.37 1.99 -5.92
CA SER A 64 -4.54 3.10 -6.85
C SER A 64 -3.24 3.51 -7.53
N ASN A 65 -3.36 4.10 -8.70
CA ASN A 65 -2.26 4.63 -9.51
C ASN A 65 -1.91 6.09 -9.16
N THR A 66 -2.30 6.56 -7.97
CA THR A 66 -2.17 7.95 -7.55
C THR A 66 -1.29 8.10 -6.31
N SER A 67 -0.88 9.33 -6.04
CA SER A 67 -0.09 9.77 -4.88
C SER A 67 1.21 8.95 -4.68
N ALA A 68 1.55 8.51 -3.48
CA ALA A 68 2.77 7.74 -3.19
C ALA A 68 2.70 6.25 -3.57
N LEU A 69 1.50 5.72 -3.86
CA LEU A 69 1.30 4.29 -4.07
C LEU A 69 2.06 3.72 -5.27
N PRO A 70 2.16 4.39 -6.44
CA PRO A 70 2.98 3.92 -7.55
C PRO A 70 4.47 3.79 -7.20
N GLU A 71 4.99 4.70 -6.36
CA GLU A 71 6.37 4.65 -5.91
C GLU A 71 6.62 3.47 -4.96
N VAL A 72 5.69 3.19 -4.06
CA VAL A 72 5.81 2.08 -3.10
C VAL A 72 5.65 0.74 -3.78
N VAL A 73 4.60 0.56 -4.55
CA VAL A 73 4.24 -0.73 -5.14
C VAL A 73 5.06 -1.02 -6.40
N GLY A 74 5.36 -0.01 -7.21
CA GLY A 74 6.07 -0.19 -8.48
C GLY A 74 5.32 -1.17 -9.39
N GLY A 75 6.07 -2.02 -10.11
CA GLY A 75 5.48 -3.07 -10.96
C GLY A 75 5.04 -4.34 -10.20
N ALA A 76 5.10 -4.34 -8.85
CA ALA A 76 4.85 -5.52 -8.03
C ALA A 76 3.38 -5.66 -7.59
N GLY A 77 2.50 -4.78 -8.04
CA GLY A 77 1.06 -4.84 -7.82
C GLY A 77 0.30 -4.35 -9.04
N ILE A 78 -0.99 -4.60 -9.04
CA ILE A 78 -1.90 -4.05 -10.05
C ILE A 78 -2.34 -2.67 -9.61
N MET A 79 -2.23 -1.68 -10.50
CA MET A 79 -2.60 -0.31 -10.23
C MET A 79 -3.79 0.10 -11.09
N VAL A 80 -4.81 0.66 -10.45
CA VAL A 80 -6.05 1.10 -11.08
C VAL A 80 -6.36 2.56 -10.74
N ASP A 81 -7.19 3.20 -11.52
CA ASP A 81 -7.82 4.46 -11.10
C ASP A 81 -8.75 4.18 -9.92
N PRO A 82 -8.57 4.82 -8.76
CA PRO A 82 -9.40 4.57 -7.57
C PRO A 82 -10.88 4.93 -7.76
N THR A 83 -11.22 5.68 -8.80
CA THR A 83 -12.60 6.05 -9.15
C THR A 83 -13.23 5.12 -10.19
N ASP A 84 -12.43 4.27 -10.83
CA ASP A 84 -12.91 3.28 -11.81
C ASP A 84 -13.23 1.95 -11.13
N VAL A 85 -14.46 1.86 -10.64
CA VAL A 85 -15.00 0.65 -9.98
C VAL A 85 -14.90 -0.58 -10.87
N ARG A 86 -15.10 -0.41 -12.19
CA ARG A 86 -15.08 -1.52 -13.13
C ARG A 86 -13.66 -2.10 -13.28
N SER A 87 -12.68 -1.24 -13.51
CA SER A 87 -11.28 -1.66 -13.59
C SER A 87 -10.83 -2.35 -12.29
N LEU A 88 -11.28 -1.85 -11.14
CA LEU A 88 -11.01 -2.49 -9.85
C LEU A 88 -11.61 -3.89 -9.77
N CYS A 89 -12.89 -4.06 -10.13
CA CYS A 89 -13.57 -5.35 -10.14
C CYS A 89 -12.91 -6.34 -11.10
N ASP A 90 -12.60 -5.91 -12.33
CA ASP A 90 -11.95 -6.74 -13.34
C ASP A 90 -10.56 -7.20 -12.84
N SER A 91 -9.78 -6.31 -12.26
CA SER A 91 -8.47 -6.63 -11.68
C SER A 91 -8.56 -7.63 -10.52
N MET A 92 -9.56 -7.49 -9.65
CA MET A 92 -9.81 -8.45 -8.57
C MET A 92 -10.20 -9.82 -9.13
N TYR A 93 -11.06 -9.86 -10.12
CA TYR A 93 -11.51 -11.08 -10.76
C TYR A 93 -10.34 -11.81 -11.43
N ASP A 94 -9.56 -11.12 -12.26
CA ASP A 94 -8.41 -11.69 -12.96
C ASP A 94 -7.39 -12.27 -11.99
N LEU A 95 -7.05 -11.52 -10.94
CA LEU A 95 -6.07 -11.96 -9.95
C LEU A 95 -6.56 -13.16 -9.11
N LEU A 96 -7.88 -13.32 -8.94
CA LEU A 96 -8.46 -14.47 -8.25
C LEU A 96 -8.62 -15.71 -9.14
N GLN A 97 -8.75 -15.55 -10.46
CA GLN A 97 -8.94 -16.63 -11.41
C GLN A 97 -7.63 -17.11 -12.06
N ASP A 98 -6.70 -16.20 -12.30
CA ASP A 98 -5.40 -16.52 -12.92
C ASP A 98 -4.35 -16.85 -11.85
N ARG A 99 -4.11 -18.15 -11.66
CA ARG A 99 -3.14 -18.66 -10.70
C ARG A 99 -1.68 -18.25 -11.06
N GLU A 100 -1.35 -18.15 -12.33
CA GLU A 100 -0.01 -17.74 -12.76
C GLU A 100 0.23 -16.27 -12.48
N LEU A 101 -0.75 -15.41 -12.78
CA LEU A 101 -0.76 -14.01 -12.44
C LEU A 101 -0.60 -13.83 -10.92
N TRP A 102 -1.39 -14.58 -10.13
CA TRP A 102 -1.32 -14.52 -8.67
C TRP A 102 0.08 -14.85 -8.15
N HIS A 103 0.69 -15.94 -8.60
CA HIS A 103 2.04 -16.32 -8.18
C HIS A 103 3.09 -15.30 -8.62
N ARG A 104 2.96 -14.75 -9.81
CA ARG A 104 3.85 -13.71 -10.32
C ARG A 104 3.77 -12.45 -9.43
N MET A 105 2.57 -11.94 -9.18
CA MET A 105 2.39 -10.74 -8.32
C MET A 105 2.88 -10.98 -6.89
N ARG A 106 2.61 -12.15 -6.33
CA ARG A 106 3.13 -12.55 -5.03
C ARG A 106 4.66 -12.47 -4.97
N ASN A 107 5.33 -13.10 -5.91
CA ASN A 107 6.79 -13.15 -5.93
C ASN A 107 7.40 -11.76 -6.13
N MET A 108 6.85 -10.98 -7.04
CA MET A 108 7.27 -9.60 -7.27
C MET A 108 7.05 -8.73 -6.03
N GLY A 109 5.92 -8.90 -5.33
CA GLY A 109 5.62 -8.21 -4.08
C GLY A 109 6.63 -8.51 -2.98
N LEU A 110 6.97 -9.80 -2.78
CA LEU A 110 7.98 -10.22 -1.81
C LEU A 110 9.35 -9.61 -2.10
N GLU A 111 9.79 -9.57 -3.37
CA GLU A 111 11.05 -8.93 -3.72
C GLU A 111 10.98 -7.41 -3.56
N ARG A 112 9.87 -6.79 -3.94
CA ARG A 112 9.67 -5.35 -3.79
C ARG A 112 9.73 -4.91 -2.33
N SER A 113 9.09 -5.63 -1.43
CA SER A 113 9.03 -5.30 -0.01
C SER A 113 10.42 -5.27 0.65
N LYS A 114 11.36 -6.09 0.18
CA LYS A 114 12.75 -6.11 0.70
C LYS A 114 13.53 -4.81 0.45
N LEU A 115 13.07 -3.99 -0.48
CA LEU A 115 13.72 -2.69 -0.78
C LEU A 115 13.44 -1.64 0.30
N PHE A 116 12.49 -1.90 1.19
CA PHE A 116 12.05 -1.01 2.24
C PHE A 116 12.43 -1.57 3.61
N SER A 117 13.10 -0.77 4.43
CA SER A 117 13.36 -1.11 5.83
C SER A 117 13.48 0.15 6.67
N TRP A 118 13.13 0.05 7.93
CA TRP A 118 13.30 1.14 8.89
C TRP A 118 14.77 1.53 9.06
N GLU A 119 15.68 0.56 8.96
CA GLU A 119 17.12 0.82 9.03
C GLU A 119 17.60 1.68 7.85
N LYS A 120 17.16 1.35 6.63
CA LYS A 120 17.45 2.15 5.43
C LYS A 120 16.86 3.56 5.56
N ALA A 121 15.61 3.68 5.94
CA ALA A 121 14.95 4.97 6.13
C ALA A 121 15.68 5.84 7.16
N ALA A 122 16.11 5.25 8.29
CA ALA A 122 16.87 5.96 9.31
C ALA A 122 18.23 6.43 8.78
N LYS A 123 18.98 5.58 8.07
CA LYS A 123 20.27 5.95 7.47
C LYS A 123 20.14 7.08 6.45
N GLU A 124 19.16 7.00 5.56
CA GLU A 124 18.92 8.02 4.54
C GLU A 124 18.49 9.34 5.17
N THR A 125 17.65 9.30 6.21
CA THR A 125 17.25 10.50 6.97
C THR A 125 18.45 11.16 7.66
N LEU A 126 19.30 10.38 8.29
CA LEU A 126 20.54 10.90 8.91
C LEU A 126 21.47 11.53 7.88
N ALA A 127 21.62 10.90 6.71
CA ALA A 127 22.42 11.46 5.64
C ALA A 127 21.95 12.84 5.17
N VAL A 128 20.61 13.03 5.09
CA VAL A 128 20.04 14.35 4.79
C VAL A 128 20.33 15.36 5.90
N TYR A 129 20.24 14.96 7.16
CA TYR A 129 20.58 15.84 8.29
C TYR A 129 22.05 16.26 8.26
N ASP A 130 22.95 15.31 8.01
CA ASP A 130 24.38 15.59 7.89
C ASP A 130 24.67 16.54 6.71
N GLU A 131 24.06 16.31 5.56
CA GLU A 131 24.19 17.19 4.40
C GLU A 131 23.76 18.62 4.71
N VAL A 132 22.59 18.78 5.34
CA VAL A 132 22.06 20.11 5.72
C VAL A 132 22.93 20.75 6.80
N PHE A 133 23.42 19.97 7.76
CA PHE A 133 24.29 20.47 8.83
C PHE A 133 25.63 20.96 8.29
N LEU A 134 26.24 20.21 7.38
CA LEU A 134 27.52 20.59 6.73
C LEU A 134 27.36 21.82 5.82
N LYS A 135 26.19 22.00 5.22
CA LYS A 135 25.84 23.20 4.42
C LYS A 135 25.48 24.43 5.26
N LYS A 136 25.53 24.35 6.59
CA LYS A 136 25.13 25.43 7.51
C LYS A 136 25.91 26.74 7.31
N ASP A 137 27.11 26.69 6.72
CA ASP A 137 27.84 27.88 6.32
C ASP A 137 27.24 28.65 5.14
N TYR A 138 26.32 28.03 4.41
CA TYR A 138 25.58 28.66 3.32
C TYR A 138 24.51 29.64 3.83
N TRP A 139 23.86 29.32 4.95
CA TRP A 139 22.83 30.17 5.56
C TRP A 139 23.37 31.37 6.34
N LYS A 140 24.62 31.31 6.80
CA LYS A 140 25.28 32.46 7.44
C LYS A 140 25.71 33.55 6.44
N LYS A 141 25.77 33.24 5.13
CA LYS A 141 26.11 34.21 4.09
C LYS A 141 24.91 34.84 3.38
N SER A 142 23.72 34.30 3.58
CA SER A 142 22.46 34.88 3.08
C SER A 142 21.74 35.62 4.19
N SER A 143 22.43 36.53 4.87
CA SER A 143 21.76 37.60 5.63
C SER A 143 21.00 38.45 4.60
N ILE A 144 19.73 38.17 4.47
CA ILE A 144 18.79 39.10 3.81
C ILE A 144 18.75 40.33 4.69
N PRO A 145 18.92 41.54 4.11
CA PRO A 145 18.91 42.80 4.86
C PRO A 145 17.59 43.09 5.52
#